data_f97a6770a513ce933229b3c597002903
#
_entry.id   f97a6770a513ce933229b3c597002903
#
_cell.length_a   1.000
_cell.length_b   1.000
_cell.length_c   1.000
_cell.angle_alpha   90.00
_cell.angle_beta   90.00
_cell.angle_gamma   90.00
#
_symmetry.space_group_name_H-M   'P 1'
#
loop_
_entity.id
_entity.type
_entity.pdbx_description
1 polymer ?
#
loop_
_entity_poly.entity_id
_entity_poly.type
_entity_poly.pdbx_seq_one_letter_code
_entity_poly.pdbx_strand_id
1 'polypeptide(L)'
;VAVTSKTSPLANSSDFLEAFYIDDYIGGRYSSTSAVGAVVLSLAFGPSAFKRFLDGAHQADLAALEPQVTKNAAMLDALIGVYLRNVLGMPFTAILPYSQALSRFPAHLQQLDMESNGKQVNRDGKPIGYATGPIIFGEPGTNGQHSFYQLLHQGTDIVPLQFIGFKNSQ
;
A
#
# COMPACT_ATOMS: atom_id res chain seq x y z
N VAL A 1 -10.38 -16.24 -18.73
CA VAL A 1 -10.75 -14.83 -18.99
C VAL A 1 -9.50 -13.96 -19.08
N ALA A 2 -9.56 -12.85 -19.83
CA ALA A 2 -8.53 -11.83 -19.85
C ALA A 2 -8.94 -10.65 -18.97
N VAL A 3 -7.98 -10.05 -18.27
CA VAL A 3 -8.14 -8.74 -17.61
C VAL A 3 -7.09 -7.81 -18.20
N THR A 4 -7.52 -6.83 -18.98
CA THR A 4 -6.60 -6.08 -19.85
C THR A 4 -7.17 -4.69 -20.19
N SER A 5 -6.38 -3.83 -20.85
CA SER A 5 -6.93 -2.60 -21.43
C SER A 5 -7.64 -2.89 -22.76
N LYS A 6 -8.56 -2.00 -23.13
CA LYS A 6 -9.30 -2.12 -24.41
C LYS A 6 -8.40 -2.06 -25.65
N THR A 7 -7.23 -1.46 -25.51
CA THR A 7 -6.23 -1.29 -26.58
C THR A 7 -5.24 -2.45 -26.68
N SER A 8 -5.26 -3.37 -25.72
CA SER A 8 -4.38 -4.52 -25.70
C SER A 8 -4.75 -5.57 -26.77
N PRO A 9 -3.76 -6.25 -27.37
CA PRO A 9 -4.02 -7.39 -28.25
C PRO A 9 -4.87 -8.50 -27.60
N LEU A 10 -4.80 -8.63 -26.26
CA LEU A 10 -5.57 -9.64 -25.52
C LEU A 10 -7.07 -9.34 -25.49
N ALA A 11 -7.48 -8.09 -25.75
CA ALA A 11 -8.89 -7.68 -25.69
C ALA A 11 -9.78 -8.43 -26.70
N ASN A 12 -9.20 -8.83 -27.81
CA ASN A 12 -9.92 -9.50 -28.92
C ASN A 12 -9.37 -10.91 -29.20
N SER A 13 -8.59 -11.49 -28.29
CA SER A 13 -8.04 -12.84 -28.46
C SER A 13 -9.12 -13.89 -28.29
N SER A 14 -9.19 -14.82 -29.24
CA SER A 14 -10.08 -16.00 -29.15
C SER A 14 -9.66 -17.05 -28.11
N ASP A 15 -8.48 -16.86 -27.49
CA ASP A 15 -7.99 -17.75 -26.43
C ASP A 15 -8.72 -17.57 -25.10
N PHE A 16 -9.50 -16.50 -24.98
CA PHE A 16 -10.25 -16.17 -23.76
C PHE A 16 -11.75 -16.18 -24.01
N LEU A 17 -12.49 -16.75 -23.05
CA LEU A 17 -13.96 -16.77 -23.06
C LEU A 17 -14.56 -15.37 -22.94
N GLU A 18 -13.89 -14.46 -22.22
CA GLU A 18 -14.36 -13.11 -21.93
C GLU A 18 -13.19 -12.21 -21.59
N ALA A 19 -13.32 -10.91 -21.87
CA ALA A 19 -12.36 -9.88 -21.49
C ALA A 19 -13.00 -8.85 -20.56
N PHE A 20 -12.35 -8.60 -19.42
CA PHE A 20 -12.70 -7.55 -18.47
C PHE A 20 -11.68 -6.41 -18.59
N TYR A 21 -12.17 -5.20 -18.64
CA TYR A 21 -11.32 -4.05 -18.96
C TYR A 21 -10.94 -3.24 -17.73
N ILE A 22 -9.70 -2.79 -17.72
CA ILE A 22 -9.21 -1.75 -16.83
C ILE A 22 -8.94 -0.49 -17.64
N ASP A 23 -9.13 0.68 -17.03
CA ASP A 23 -8.78 1.94 -17.64
C ASP A 23 -7.26 2.15 -17.64
N ASP A 24 -6.75 2.81 -18.68
CA ASP A 24 -5.30 2.99 -18.89
C ASP A 24 -4.62 3.84 -17.81
N TYR A 25 -5.38 4.61 -17.04
CA TYR A 25 -4.85 5.39 -15.91
C TYR A 25 -4.73 4.60 -14.60
N ILE A 26 -5.22 3.35 -14.54
CA ILE A 26 -5.11 2.51 -13.34
C ILE A 26 -3.74 1.84 -13.30
N GLY A 27 -2.91 2.30 -12.37
CA GLY A 27 -1.61 1.68 -12.08
C GLY A 27 -1.73 0.40 -11.24
N GLY A 28 -0.72 -0.48 -11.33
CA GLY A 28 -0.72 -1.78 -10.67
C GLY A 28 -1.01 -1.74 -9.16
N ARG A 29 -0.43 -0.77 -8.45
CA ARG A 29 -0.59 -0.63 -6.99
C ARG A 29 -1.99 -0.24 -6.52
N TYR A 30 -2.82 0.29 -7.43
CA TYR A 30 -4.24 0.63 -7.18
C TYR A 30 -5.22 -0.31 -7.88
N SER A 31 -4.73 -1.36 -8.54
CA SER A 31 -5.56 -2.22 -9.37
C SER A 31 -6.42 -3.23 -8.61
N SER A 32 -6.18 -3.45 -7.32
CA SER A 32 -6.96 -4.39 -6.52
C SER A 32 -8.44 -4.01 -6.38
N THR A 33 -8.78 -2.72 -6.50
CA THR A 33 -10.17 -2.23 -6.53
C THR A 33 -10.76 -2.13 -7.95
N SER A 34 -9.99 -2.50 -8.97
CA SER A 34 -10.41 -2.52 -10.38
C SER A 34 -10.87 -3.91 -10.83
N ALA A 35 -11.09 -4.08 -12.15
CA ALA A 35 -11.37 -5.39 -12.76
C ALA A 35 -10.30 -6.45 -12.44
N VAL A 36 -9.04 -6.06 -12.18
CA VAL A 36 -7.96 -6.98 -11.80
C VAL A 36 -8.31 -7.69 -10.50
N GLY A 37 -8.63 -6.95 -9.44
CA GLY A 37 -9.07 -7.54 -8.18
C GLY A 37 -10.47 -8.14 -8.28
N ALA A 38 -11.39 -7.50 -9.03
CA ALA A 38 -12.76 -7.97 -9.17
C ALA A 38 -12.82 -9.40 -9.68
N VAL A 39 -12.12 -9.71 -10.76
CA VAL A 39 -12.13 -11.06 -11.37
C VAL A 39 -11.52 -12.09 -10.41
N VAL A 40 -10.30 -11.82 -9.91
CA VAL A 40 -9.59 -12.80 -9.09
C VAL A 40 -10.30 -13.02 -7.74
N LEU A 41 -10.65 -11.93 -7.04
CA LEU A 41 -11.28 -12.03 -5.72
C LEU A 41 -12.71 -12.58 -5.80
N SER A 42 -13.47 -12.24 -6.86
CA SER A 42 -14.81 -12.80 -7.04
C SER A 42 -14.80 -14.28 -7.38
N LEU A 43 -13.83 -14.74 -8.15
CA LEU A 43 -13.67 -16.16 -8.44
C LEU A 43 -13.22 -16.96 -7.21
N ALA A 44 -12.34 -16.38 -6.38
CA ALA A 44 -11.81 -17.07 -5.20
C ALA A 44 -12.78 -17.05 -4.01
N PHE A 45 -13.49 -15.95 -3.79
CA PHE A 45 -14.25 -15.70 -2.55
C PHE A 45 -15.71 -15.32 -2.78
N GLY A 46 -16.13 -15.25 -4.04
CA GLY A 46 -17.46 -14.80 -4.44
C GLY A 46 -17.59 -13.27 -4.58
N PRO A 47 -18.52 -12.80 -5.42
CA PRO A 47 -18.68 -11.37 -5.72
C PRO A 47 -19.09 -10.54 -4.49
N SER A 48 -19.79 -11.14 -3.53
CA SER A 48 -20.13 -10.45 -2.27
C SER A 48 -18.91 -10.11 -1.42
N ALA A 49 -17.84 -10.91 -1.47
CA ALA A 49 -16.59 -10.60 -0.77
C ALA A 49 -15.88 -9.42 -1.43
N PHE A 50 -15.83 -9.40 -2.76
CA PHE A 50 -15.27 -8.26 -3.48
C PHE A 50 -16.07 -6.97 -3.24
N LYS A 51 -17.41 -7.06 -3.20
CA LYS A 51 -18.24 -5.90 -2.87
C LYS A 51 -17.90 -5.34 -1.48
N ARG A 52 -17.77 -6.18 -0.44
CA ARG A 52 -17.36 -5.72 0.90
C ARG A 52 -15.96 -5.07 0.91
N PHE A 53 -15.06 -5.57 0.06
CA PHE A 53 -13.74 -4.96 -0.11
C PHE A 53 -13.86 -3.54 -0.67
N LEU A 54 -14.68 -3.34 -1.71
CA LEU A 54 -14.97 -2.02 -2.26
C LEU A 54 -15.69 -1.09 -1.25
N ASP A 55 -16.62 -1.63 -0.47
CA ASP A 55 -17.31 -0.86 0.58
C ASP A 55 -16.30 -0.36 1.62
N GLY A 56 -15.31 -1.18 1.99
CA GLY A 56 -14.21 -0.78 2.88
C GLY A 56 -13.33 0.33 2.28
N ALA A 57 -12.95 0.20 1.02
CA ALA A 57 -12.19 1.24 0.30
C ALA A 57 -12.97 2.56 0.25
N HIS A 58 -14.28 2.50 -0.03
CA HIS A 58 -15.14 3.69 -0.04
C HIS A 58 -15.22 4.37 1.34
N GLN A 59 -15.28 3.60 2.43
CA GLN A 59 -15.24 4.18 3.77
C GLN A 59 -13.92 4.91 4.06
N ALA A 60 -12.80 4.40 3.57
CA ALA A 60 -11.51 5.07 3.67
C ALA A 60 -11.47 6.37 2.85
N ASP A 61 -12.06 6.37 1.65
CA ASP A 61 -12.20 7.57 0.82
C ASP A 61 -12.99 8.66 1.55
N LEU A 62 -14.14 8.30 2.16
CA LEU A 62 -14.94 9.23 2.95
C LEU A 62 -14.18 9.79 4.16
N ALA A 63 -13.43 8.93 4.87
CA ALA A 63 -12.61 9.36 5.99
C ALA A 63 -11.48 10.33 5.56
N ALA A 64 -10.91 10.13 4.37
CA ALA A 64 -9.87 10.99 3.82
C ALA A 64 -10.38 12.39 3.40
N LEU A 65 -11.70 12.58 3.25
CA LEU A 65 -12.32 13.89 2.98
C LEU A 65 -12.45 14.77 4.24
N GLU A 66 -12.20 14.24 5.44
CA GLU A 66 -12.25 15.03 6.67
C GLU A 66 -11.18 16.15 6.65
N PRO A 67 -11.57 17.44 6.69
CA PRO A 67 -10.63 18.55 6.59
C PRO A 67 -9.82 18.79 7.86
N GLN A 68 -10.27 18.32 9.01
CA GLN A 68 -9.58 18.49 10.27
C GLN A 68 -8.47 17.44 10.41
N VAL A 69 -7.21 17.86 10.32
CA VAL A 69 -6.03 16.97 10.35
C VAL A 69 -6.07 15.94 11.49
N THR A 70 -6.42 16.36 12.71
CA THR A 70 -6.46 15.48 13.88
C THR A 70 -7.56 14.42 13.85
N LYS A 71 -8.50 14.52 12.91
CA LYS A 71 -9.56 13.55 12.67
C LYS A 71 -9.36 12.77 11.37
N ASN A 72 -8.42 13.19 10.53
CA ASN A 72 -8.10 12.56 9.26
C ASN A 72 -6.84 11.69 9.42
N ALA A 73 -7.05 10.40 9.64
CA ALA A 73 -5.95 9.48 9.89
C ALA A 73 -4.94 9.42 8.72
N ALA A 74 -5.41 9.47 7.48
CA ALA A 74 -4.55 9.43 6.29
C ALA A 74 -3.66 10.68 6.20
N MET A 75 -4.24 11.85 6.42
CA MET A 75 -3.50 13.11 6.41
C MET A 75 -2.52 13.21 7.58
N LEU A 76 -2.95 12.78 8.77
CA LEU A 76 -2.11 12.80 9.96
C LEU A 76 -0.90 11.88 9.83
N ASP A 77 -1.12 10.65 9.35
CA ASP A 77 -0.04 9.68 9.12
C ASP A 77 0.96 10.19 8.07
N ALA A 78 0.48 10.76 6.97
CA ALA A 78 1.33 11.38 5.95
C ALA A 78 2.18 12.52 6.51
N LEU A 79 1.59 13.39 7.33
CA LEU A 79 2.32 14.51 7.97
C LEU A 79 3.37 14.02 8.99
N ILE A 80 3.03 12.98 9.77
CA ILE A 80 3.98 12.33 10.67
C ILE A 80 5.14 11.73 9.86
N GLY A 81 4.86 11.03 8.76
CA GLY A 81 5.87 10.47 7.87
C GLY A 81 6.84 11.53 7.33
N VAL A 82 6.31 12.64 6.84
CA VAL A 82 7.13 13.79 6.38
C VAL A 82 7.95 14.37 7.53
N TYR A 83 7.38 14.54 8.70
CA TYR A 83 8.09 15.05 9.87
C TYR A 83 9.25 14.12 10.28
N LEU A 84 8.98 12.82 10.40
CA LEU A 84 9.99 11.82 10.74
C LEU A 84 11.12 11.79 9.70
N ARG A 85 10.76 11.77 8.41
CA ARG A 85 11.74 11.65 7.32
C ARG A 85 12.53 12.93 7.07
N ASN A 86 11.85 14.09 7.01
CA ASN A 86 12.44 15.34 6.52
C ASN A 86 12.90 16.27 7.64
N VAL A 87 12.29 16.21 8.83
CA VAL A 87 12.67 17.05 9.98
C VAL A 87 13.60 16.29 10.92
N LEU A 88 13.23 15.07 11.31
CA LEU A 88 14.04 14.27 12.24
C LEU A 88 15.11 13.42 11.54
N GLY A 89 15.11 13.35 10.21
CA GLY A 89 16.13 12.63 9.44
C GLY A 89 16.09 11.11 9.59
N MET A 90 14.94 10.53 9.97
CA MET A 90 14.78 9.08 10.14
C MET A 90 14.54 8.41 8.78
N PRO A 91 15.50 7.62 8.25
CA PRO A 91 15.39 7.10 6.90
C PRO A 91 14.57 5.80 6.79
N PHE A 92 14.17 5.22 7.91
CA PHE A 92 13.50 3.92 7.97
C PHE A 92 12.08 4.03 8.51
N THR A 93 11.24 3.04 8.19
CA THR A 93 9.96 2.80 8.84
C THR A 93 9.70 1.29 8.86
N ALA A 94 9.46 0.73 10.04
CA ALA A 94 9.09 -0.67 10.17
C ALA A 94 7.57 -0.80 10.31
N ILE A 95 6.98 -1.66 9.46
CA ILE A 95 5.55 -1.97 9.44
C ILE A 95 5.36 -3.35 10.03
N LEU A 96 4.64 -3.42 11.14
CA LEU A 96 4.52 -4.61 11.97
C LEU A 96 3.04 -5.05 12.05
N PRO A 97 2.53 -5.78 11.04
CA PRO A 97 1.17 -6.29 11.06
C PRO A 97 1.05 -7.50 11.99
N TYR A 98 0.15 -7.44 12.97
CA TYR A 98 -0.17 -8.55 13.87
C TYR A 98 -1.33 -9.38 13.30
N SER A 99 -1.16 -9.81 12.06
CA SER A 99 -2.06 -10.72 11.35
C SER A 99 -1.31 -11.41 10.21
N GLN A 100 -1.42 -12.72 10.11
CA GLN A 100 -0.84 -13.49 9.01
C GLN A 100 -1.44 -13.12 7.66
N ALA A 101 -2.72 -12.73 7.62
CA ALA A 101 -3.38 -12.26 6.40
C ALA A 101 -2.72 -11.00 5.80
N LEU A 102 -2.00 -10.23 6.62
CA LEU A 102 -1.25 -9.03 6.19
C LEU A 102 0.25 -9.29 6.01
N SER A 103 0.69 -10.55 5.89
CA SER A 103 2.12 -10.88 5.74
C SER A 103 2.80 -10.19 4.55
N ARG A 104 2.05 -9.91 3.48
CA ARG A 104 2.54 -9.21 2.29
C ARG A 104 2.31 -7.69 2.32
N PHE A 105 1.72 -7.16 3.39
CA PHE A 105 1.41 -5.73 3.47
C PHE A 105 2.66 -4.84 3.50
N PRO A 106 3.75 -5.16 4.24
CA PRO A 106 4.98 -4.39 4.14
C PRO A 106 5.53 -4.34 2.70
N ALA A 107 5.52 -5.46 1.97
CA ALA A 107 5.95 -5.51 0.58
C ALA A 107 5.04 -4.69 -0.36
N HIS A 108 3.73 -4.64 -0.08
CA HIS A 108 2.81 -3.78 -0.81
C HIS A 108 3.15 -2.29 -0.60
N LEU A 109 3.46 -1.88 0.63
CA LEU A 109 3.86 -0.52 0.95
C LEU A 109 5.21 -0.15 0.34
N GLN A 110 6.12 -1.09 0.16
CA GLN A 110 7.37 -0.85 -0.59
C GLN A 110 7.07 -0.38 -2.01
N GLN A 111 6.16 -1.03 -2.72
CA GLN A 111 5.74 -0.57 -4.04
C GLN A 111 4.95 0.74 -3.96
N LEU A 112 4.02 0.83 -3.01
CA LEU A 112 3.13 1.98 -2.88
C LEU A 112 3.89 3.27 -2.57
N ASP A 113 4.89 3.23 -1.69
CA ASP A 113 5.64 4.39 -1.23
C ASP A 113 7.05 4.46 -1.86
N MET A 114 7.90 3.45 -1.69
CA MET A 114 9.30 3.52 -2.12
C MET A 114 9.42 3.66 -3.64
N GLU A 115 8.64 2.92 -4.42
CA GLU A 115 8.62 3.05 -5.88
C GLU A 115 8.00 4.38 -6.33
N SER A 116 6.93 4.85 -5.66
CA SER A 116 6.24 6.09 -6.01
C SER A 116 7.07 7.33 -5.66
N ASN A 117 7.63 7.36 -4.45
CA ASN A 117 8.32 8.53 -3.90
C ASN A 117 9.84 8.45 -4.00
N GLY A 118 10.40 7.30 -4.38
CA GLY A 118 11.84 7.11 -4.57
C GLY A 118 12.39 7.84 -5.79
N LYS A 119 12.25 9.15 -5.83
CA LYS A 119 12.64 10.03 -6.94
C LYS A 119 13.67 11.04 -6.46
N GLN A 120 14.71 11.26 -7.27
CA GLN A 120 15.75 12.26 -7.01
C GLN A 120 15.58 13.54 -7.83
N VAL A 121 14.57 13.58 -8.70
CA VAL A 121 14.25 14.72 -9.54
C VAL A 121 12.77 15.08 -9.45
N ASN A 122 12.46 16.36 -9.67
CA ASN A 122 11.09 16.83 -9.77
C ASN A 122 10.49 16.54 -11.17
N ARG A 123 9.27 17.03 -11.42
CA ARG A 123 8.57 16.84 -12.71
C ARG A 123 9.29 17.49 -13.91
N ASP A 124 10.13 18.50 -13.67
CA ASP A 124 10.93 19.17 -14.69
C ASP A 124 12.30 18.51 -14.91
N GLY A 125 12.55 17.36 -14.28
CA GLY A 125 13.84 16.66 -14.34
C GLY A 125 14.96 17.31 -13.54
N LYS A 126 14.66 18.29 -12.68
CA LYS A 126 15.65 18.97 -11.84
C LYS A 126 15.87 18.23 -10.54
N PRO A 127 17.14 18.11 -10.06
CA PRO A 127 17.42 17.51 -8.75
C PRO A 127 16.65 18.21 -7.63
N ILE A 128 16.17 17.40 -6.68
CA ILE A 128 15.51 17.89 -5.46
C ILE A 128 16.49 17.97 -4.29
N GLY A 129 16.29 18.93 -3.40
CA GLY A 129 17.16 19.18 -2.24
C GLY A 129 16.64 18.61 -0.93
N TYR A 130 15.70 17.67 -0.97
CA TYR A 130 15.10 17.04 0.21
C TYR A 130 14.97 15.54 0.05
N ALA A 131 14.86 14.83 1.17
CA ALA A 131 14.69 13.38 1.17
C ALA A 131 13.25 13.03 0.75
N THR A 132 13.13 11.98 -0.08
CA THR A 132 11.84 11.40 -0.48
C THR A 132 11.69 10.06 0.19
N GLY A 133 10.51 9.59 0.42
CA GLY A 133 10.13 8.30 0.98
C GLY A 133 11.10 7.64 1.99
N PRO A 134 10.62 6.95 3.00
CA PRO A 134 11.46 6.14 3.88
C PRO A 134 11.82 4.81 3.21
N ILE A 135 12.81 4.10 3.78
CA ILE A 135 13.00 2.67 3.51
C ILE A 135 12.01 1.91 4.38
N ILE A 136 11.07 1.22 3.72
CA ILE A 136 10.03 0.45 4.38
C ILE A 136 10.45 -1.01 4.47
N PHE A 137 10.37 -1.60 5.65
CA PHE A 137 10.53 -3.03 5.89
C PHE A 137 9.54 -3.49 6.95
N GLY A 138 9.40 -4.78 7.15
CA GLY A 138 8.58 -5.33 8.20
C GLY A 138 8.15 -6.76 7.93
N GLU A 139 7.63 -7.38 8.96
CA GLU A 139 7.08 -8.73 8.95
C GLU A 139 5.91 -8.82 9.94
N PRO A 140 5.05 -9.85 9.82
CA PRO A 140 4.00 -10.11 10.79
C PRO A 140 4.53 -10.22 12.21
N GLY A 141 3.76 -9.68 13.14
CA GLY A 141 4.00 -9.80 14.57
C GLY A 141 4.14 -11.26 14.99
N THR A 142 4.89 -11.49 16.03
CA THR A 142 5.65 -12.58 16.59
C THR A 142 6.81 -13.10 15.74
N ASN A 143 6.65 -13.42 14.47
CA ASN A 143 7.76 -13.89 13.62
C ASN A 143 8.87 -12.84 13.46
N GLY A 144 8.51 -11.59 13.19
CA GLY A 144 9.46 -10.47 13.10
C GLY A 144 10.31 -10.28 14.35
N GLN A 145 9.83 -10.69 15.54
CA GLN A 145 10.57 -10.62 16.80
C GLN A 145 11.86 -11.47 16.77
N HIS A 146 11.86 -12.55 16.01
CA HIS A 146 13.01 -13.43 15.86
C HIS A 146 13.91 -13.06 14.65
N SER A 147 13.60 -11.96 13.96
CA SER A 147 14.33 -11.51 12.77
C SER A 147 15.12 -10.23 13.05
N PHE A 148 14.45 -9.12 13.30
CA PHE A 148 15.10 -7.80 13.37
C PHE A 148 14.77 -6.98 14.64
N TYR A 149 14.01 -7.50 15.58
CA TYR A 149 13.64 -6.75 16.78
C TYR A 149 14.84 -6.47 17.70
N GLN A 150 15.88 -7.27 17.62
CA GLN A 150 17.13 -7.00 18.34
C GLN A 150 17.70 -5.63 17.93
N LEU A 151 17.70 -5.32 16.61
CA LEU A 151 18.13 -4.02 16.10
C LEU A 151 17.19 -2.90 16.57
N LEU A 152 15.88 -3.13 16.53
CA LEU A 152 14.90 -2.13 16.96
C LEU A 152 15.01 -1.78 18.45
N HIS A 153 15.42 -2.76 19.28
CA HIS A 153 15.49 -2.62 20.74
C HIS A 153 16.83 -2.09 21.23
N GLN A 154 17.94 -2.53 20.64
CA GLN A 154 19.30 -2.23 21.10
C GLN A 154 20.23 -1.72 19.99
N GLY A 155 19.70 -1.44 18.80
CA GLY A 155 20.47 -0.87 17.70
C GLY A 155 20.79 0.61 17.93
N THR A 156 21.67 1.14 17.10
CA THR A 156 22.11 2.54 17.16
C THR A 156 21.20 3.49 16.40
N ASP A 157 20.37 2.96 15.48
CA ASP A 157 19.44 3.73 14.69
C ASP A 157 18.05 3.75 15.32
N ILE A 158 17.41 4.92 15.29
CA ILE A 158 16.01 5.05 15.71
C ILE A 158 15.14 4.75 14.50
N VAL A 159 14.29 3.71 14.64
CA VAL A 159 13.37 3.28 13.59
C VAL A 159 11.93 3.53 14.04
N PRO A 160 11.19 4.41 13.37
CA PRO A 160 9.75 4.54 13.59
C PRO A 160 9.01 3.23 13.32
N LEU A 161 8.09 2.88 14.22
CA LEU A 161 7.32 1.63 14.16
C LEU A 161 5.84 1.92 13.94
N GLN A 162 5.24 1.21 12.99
CA GLN A 162 3.78 1.20 12.79
C GLN A 162 3.25 -0.20 13.09
N PHE A 163 2.45 -0.31 14.15
CA PHE A 163 1.77 -1.54 14.52
C PHE A 163 0.38 -1.59 13.90
N ILE A 164 0.04 -2.68 13.24
CA ILE A 164 -1.27 -2.89 12.63
C ILE A 164 -1.91 -4.12 13.28
N GLY A 165 -3.05 -3.93 13.91
CA GLY A 165 -3.80 -5.00 14.56
C GLY A 165 -5.28 -4.93 14.21
N PHE A 166 -5.98 -6.04 14.46
CA PHE A 166 -7.42 -6.13 14.31
C PHE A 166 -8.08 -6.19 15.69
N LYS A 167 -9.22 -5.50 15.82
CA LYS A 167 -10.03 -5.58 17.03
C LYS A 167 -10.56 -7.01 17.29
N ASN A 168 -10.88 -7.71 16.19
CA ASN A 168 -11.29 -9.11 16.24
C ASN A 168 -10.32 -9.90 15.37
N SER A 169 -9.69 -10.93 15.95
CA SER A 169 -8.84 -11.87 15.20
C SER A 169 -9.69 -12.64 14.18
N GLN A 170 -9.14 -12.81 12.98
CA GLN A 170 -9.72 -13.66 11.94
C GLN A 170 -8.97 -14.98 11.87
#